data_51351f2ce97fe6bbfee798168a744c05
#
_entry.id   51351f2ce97fe6bbfee798168a744c05
#
_cell.length_a   1.000
_cell.length_b   1.000
_cell.length_c   1.000
_cell.angle_alpha   90.00
_cell.angle_beta   90.00
_cell.angle_gamma   90.00
#
_symmetry.space_group_name_H-M   'P 1'
#
loop_
_entity.id
_entity.type
_entity.pdbx_description
1 polymer ?
#
loop_
_entity_poly.entity_id
_entity_poly.type
_entity_poly.pdbx_seq_one_letter_code
_entity_poly.pdbx_strand_id
1 'polypeptide(L)'
;MAILNFSDVLMKVGLDPKNVKLIRHALSDERFRECYEAGMAYEYTQHQKKEFSKGYSYWITFISDGGTYARLHSCYRVNGSVPDAPDVCPVGLPACEAKEYRGEMAFYDLEYVDLLKEYEGKLVIDWGKSTRMWHQKAVTDKPIVEIASKNQKPFVGFESLILSFDELKEVIENDTDYKLWQTAMSSVNAVYLIVDTKTGDRYVGSTYGYDGLLGLWSVYAVTGCHGNNKGMIEHFNTPNHSCHDLQFSVLQVLSKAISKEQIIDVETLWKKKLLTYEPFGLNKS
;
A
#
# COMPACT_ATOMS: atom_id res chain seq x y z
N MET A 1 -24.18 15.52 -9.27
CA MET A 1 -22.92 15.47 -8.49
C MET A 1 -21.83 15.92 -9.44
N ALA A 2 -21.05 16.94 -9.11
CA ALA A 2 -19.92 17.34 -9.96
C ALA A 2 -18.86 16.24 -9.93
N ILE A 3 -18.39 15.81 -11.09
CA ILE A 3 -17.29 14.85 -11.20
C ILE A 3 -16.00 15.62 -10.89
N LEU A 4 -15.19 15.13 -9.96
CA LEU A 4 -13.88 15.68 -9.66
C LEU A 4 -12.92 15.37 -10.81
N ASN A 5 -12.32 16.39 -11.39
CA ASN A 5 -11.35 16.27 -12.47
C ASN A 5 -9.92 16.46 -11.96
N PHE A 6 -8.95 15.93 -12.67
CA PHE A 6 -7.55 16.11 -12.31
C PHE A 6 -7.10 17.58 -12.35
N SER A 7 -7.71 18.40 -13.22
CA SER A 7 -7.53 19.86 -13.26
C SER A 7 -7.85 20.53 -11.93
N ASP A 8 -8.83 20.02 -11.17
CA ASP A 8 -9.20 20.58 -9.86
C ASP A 8 -8.09 20.31 -8.83
N VAL A 9 -7.48 19.11 -8.90
CA VAL A 9 -6.32 18.77 -8.06
C VAL A 9 -5.11 19.63 -8.41
N LEU A 10 -4.84 19.87 -9.70
CA LEU A 10 -3.75 20.75 -10.12
C LEU A 10 -3.92 22.16 -9.57
N MET A 11 -5.10 22.74 -9.70
CA MET A 11 -5.39 24.07 -9.15
C MET A 11 -5.23 24.12 -7.63
N LYS A 12 -5.65 23.08 -6.92
CA LYS A 12 -5.50 22.95 -5.46
C LYS A 12 -4.04 22.99 -5.01
N VAL A 13 -3.13 22.38 -5.79
CA VAL A 13 -1.69 22.37 -5.48
C VAL A 13 -0.93 23.53 -6.13
N GLY A 14 -1.63 24.51 -6.71
CA GLY A 14 -1.04 25.72 -7.28
C GLY A 14 -0.47 25.57 -8.69
N LEU A 15 -0.81 24.49 -9.41
CA LEU A 15 -0.40 24.29 -10.80
C LEU A 15 -1.50 24.73 -11.78
N ASP A 16 -1.18 25.68 -12.67
CA ASP A 16 -2.07 26.02 -13.80
C ASP A 16 -2.05 24.88 -14.84
N PRO A 17 -3.21 24.23 -15.11
CA PRO A 17 -3.31 23.15 -16.11
C PRO A 17 -2.78 23.52 -17.50
N LYS A 18 -2.73 24.82 -17.85
CA LYS A 18 -2.18 25.30 -19.12
C LYS A 18 -0.67 25.07 -19.25
N ASN A 19 0.04 25.02 -18.11
CA ASN A 19 1.48 24.82 -18.05
C ASN A 19 1.87 23.36 -17.85
N VAL A 20 0.89 22.42 -17.84
CA VAL A 20 1.08 21.01 -17.52
C VAL A 20 0.82 20.13 -18.74
N LYS A 21 1.76 19.24 -18.99
CA LYS A 21 1.64 18.14 -19.93
C LYS A 21 1.45 16.82 -19.17
N LEU A 22 0.43 16.07 -19.55
CA LEU A 22 0.18 14.72 -19.03
C LEU A 22 0.84 13.68 -19.94
N ILE A 23 1.52 12.71 -19.37
CA ILE A 23 2.22 11.63 -20.06
C ILE A 23 1.75 10.30 -19.47
N ARG A 24 1.26 9.39 -20.32
CA ARG A 24 0.83 8.05 -19.91
C ARG A 24 1.80 7.02 -20.47
N HIS A 25 2.52 6.37 -19.59
CA HIS A 25 3.36 5.22 -19.92
C HIS A 25 2.53 3.93 -19.86
N ALA A 26 2.63 3.11 -20.90
CA ALA A 26 1.89 1.86 -20.99
C ALA A 26 2.80 0.67 -20.65
N LEU A 27 2.41 -0.15 -19.67
CA LEU A 27 3.15 -1.38 -19.34
C LEU A 27 3.10 -2.45 -20.44
N SER A 28 2.25 -2.24 -21.47
CA SER A 28 2.26 -3.04 -22.68
C SER A 28 3.37 -2.64 -23.68
N ASP A 29 3.99 -1.48 -23.50
CA ASP A 29 5.21 -1.09 -24.20
C ASP A 29 6.40 -1.78 -23.52
N GLU A 30 7.10 -2.66 -24.27
CA GLU A 30 8.17 -3.48 -23.73
C GLU A 30 9.35 -2.63 -23.23
N ARG A 31 9.72 -1.57 -23.96
CA ARG A 31 10.83 -0.68 -23.58
C ARG A 31 10.54 0.04 -22.26
N PHE A 32 9.34 0.61 -22.15
CA PHE A 32 8.95 1.24 -20.89
C PHE A 32 8.88 0.22 -19.74
N ARG A 33 8.29 -0.96 -19.98
CA ARG A 33 8.16 -2.00 -18.95
C ARG A 33 9.52 -2.43 -18.40
N GLU A 34 10.51 -2.71 -19.27
CA GLU A 34 11.86 -3.07 -18.84
C GLU A 34 12.51 -1.95 -18.01
N CYS A 35 12.38 -0.68 -18.44
CA CYS A 35 12.89 0.46 -17.66
C CYS A 35 12.14 0.61 -16.31
N TYR A 36 10.85 0.41 -16.29
CA TYR A 36 10.04 0.50 -15.07
C TYR A 36 10.39 -0.59 -14.06
N GLU A 37 10.56 -1.84 -14.52
CA GLU A 37 10.97 -2.99 -13.70
C GLU A 37 12.41 -2.82 -13.17
N ALA A 38 13.28 -2.14 -13.93
CA ALA A 38 14.62 -1.76 -13.48
C ALA A 38 14.65 -0.54 -12.53
N GLY A 39 13.50 0.06 -12.18
CA GLY A 39 13.42 1.28 -11.37
C GLY A 39 13.83 2.56 -12.11
N MET A 40 13.90 2.55 -13.45
CA MET A 40 14.40 3.63 -14.31
C MET A 40 13.29 4.31 -15.12
N ALA A 41 12.09 4.41 -14.58
CA ALA A 41 10.97 5.09 -15.23
C ALA A 41 11.23 6.60 -15.41
N TYR A 42 12.01 7.21 -14.51
CA TYR A 42 12.42 8.60 -14.57
C TYR A 42 13.33 8.82 -15.80
N GLU A 43 14.38 8.03 -15.95
CA GLU A 43 15.35 8.11 -17.06
C GLU A 43 14.67 7.85 -18.40
N TYR A 44 13.76 6.88 -18.47
CA TYR A 44 12.94 6.67 -19.67
C TYR A 44 12.10 7.90 -20.02
N THR A 45 11.54 8.58 -19.01
CA THR A 45 10.70 9.77 -19.21
C THR A 45 11.53 10.95 -19.74
N GLN A 46 12.80 11.07 -19.38
CA GLN A 46 13.69 12.13 -19.85
C GLN A 46 14.00 12.05 -21.35
N HIS A 47 13.96 10.86 -21.95
CA HIS A 47 14.32 10.64 -23.34
C HIS A 47 13.09 10.78 -24.25
N GLN A 48 12.95 11.91 -24.93
CA GLN A 48 11.78 12.25 -25.73
C GLN A 48 12.18 12.92 -27.06
N LYS A 49 11.21 13.04 -27.96
CA LYS A 49 11.40 13.76 -29.23
C LYS A 49 11.82 15.21 -28.99
N LYS A 50 12.61 15.76 -29.89
CA LYS A 50 12.92 17.20 -29.90
C LYS A 50 11.63 18.01 -29.83
N GLU A 51 11.65 19.10 -29.07
CA GLU A 51 10.48 19.97 -28.80
C GLU A 51 9.28 19.27 -28.15
N PHE A 52 9.46 18.09 -27.54
CA PHE A 52 8.37 17.38 -26.88
C PHE A 52 7.72 18.21 -25.77
N SER A 53 8.50 19.03 -25.06
CA SER A 53 7.96 19.93 -24.03
C SER A 53 6.97 20.96 -24.59
N LYS A 54 7.20 21.51 -25.77
CA LYS A 54 6.35 22.55 -26.40
C LYS A 54 6.01 23.72 -25.44
N GLY A 55 6.93 24.09 -24.55
CA GLY A 55 6.76 25.18 -23.61
C GLY A 55 6.01 24.81 -22.33
N TYR A 56 5.62 23.56 -22.12
CA TYR A 56 5.06 23.11 -20.84
C TYR A 56 6.16 23.07 -19.79
N SER A 57 5.91 23.77 -18.66
CA SER A 57 6.84 23.85 -17.53
C SER A 57 6.82 22.63 -16.64
N TYR A 58 5.74 21.83 -16.69
CA TYR A 58 5.57 20.65 -15.88
C TYR A 58 5.13 19.46 -16.71
N TRP A 59 5.70 18.29 -16.40
CA TRP A 59 5.24 17.01 -16.88
C TRP A 59 4.74 16.19 -15.71
N ILE A 60 3.56 15.62 -15.87
CA ILE A 60 2.99 14.71 -14.89
C ILE A 60 2.82 13.36 -15.56
N THR A 61 3.48 12.36 -14.99
CA THR A 61 3.49 11.00 -15.53
C THR A 61 2.44 10.13 -14.87
N PHE A 62 1.86 9.28 -15.65
CA PHE A 62 0.90 8.26 -15.26
C PHE A 62 1.34 6.92 -15.82
N ILE A 63 1.04 5.84 -15.11
CA ILE A 63 1.24 4.46 -15.58
C ILE A 63 -0.12 3.85 -15.89
N SER A 64 -0.20 3.08 -16.98
CA SER A 64 -1.42 2.37 -17.36
C SER A 64 -1.92 1.46 -16.23
N ASP A 65 -3.22 1.53 -15.91
CA ASP A 65 -3.86 0.80 -14.80
C ASP A 65 -5.11 0.03 -15.26
N GLY A 66 -5.01 -0.61 -16.43
CA GLY A 66 -6.09 -1.33 -17.07
C GLY A 66 -6.98 -0.43 -17.94
N GLY A 67 -7.39 -0.91 -19.11
CA GLY A 67 -8.27 -0.19 -20.02
C GLY A 67 -7.83 1.24 -20.30
N THR A 68 -8.74 2.20 -20.09
CA THR A 68 -8.48 3.64 -20.23
C THR A 68 -7.91 4.27 -18.97
N TYR A 69 -7.75 3.54 -17.88
CA TYR A 69 -7.30 4.09 -16.60
C TYR A 69 -5.79 4.29 -16.56
N ALA A 70 -5.37 5.31 -15.81
CA ALA A 70 -3.98 5.66 -15.63
C ALA A 70 -3.76 6.18 -14.22
N ARG A 71 -2.79 5.60 -13.52
CA ARG A 71 -2.42 5.92 -12.13
C ARG A 71 -1.29 6.94 -12.10
N LEU A 72 -1.44 7.96 -11.29
CA LEU A 72 -0.43 9.00 -11.10
C LEU A 72 0.88 8.38 -10.60
N HIS A 73 1.97 8.70 -11.29
CA HIS A 73 3.30 8.21 -10.94
C HIS A 73 4.16 9.32 -10.32
N SER A 74 4.41 10.42 -11.07
CA SER A 74 5.29 11.49 -10.59
C SER A 74 5.00 12.82 -11.26
N CYS A 75 5.44 13.91 -10.62
CA CYS A 75 5.41 15.27 -11.17
C CYS A 75 6.82 15.80 -11.32
N TYR A 76 7.11 16.38 -12.49
CA TYR A 76 8.42 16.94 -12.83
C TYR A 76 8.30 18.37 -13.35
N ARG A 77 9.25 19.23 -12.93
CA ARG A 77 9.53 20.50 -13.58
C ARG A 77 10.48 20.26 -14.75
N VAL A 78 10.27 20.94 -15.87
CA VAL A 78 11.12 20.87 -17.05
C VAL A 78 12.08 22.07 -17.04
N ASN A 79 13.36 21.82 -16.81
CA ASN A 79 14.40 22.87 -16.76
C ASN A 79 15.02 23.14 -18.14
N GLY A 80 14.96 22.18 -19.05
CA GLY A 80 15.52 22.30 -20.40
C GLY A 80 15.72 20.95 -21.07
N SER A 81 16.45 20.96 -22.16
CA SER A 81 16.87 19.73 -22.85
C SER A 81 18.17 19.93 -23.63
N VAL A 82 18.90 18.85 -23.79
CA VAL A 82 20.06 18.73 -24.68
C VAL A 82 19.79 17.68 -25.75
N PRO A 83 20.48 17.71 -26.91
CA PRO A 83 20.41 16.58 -27.85
C PRO A 83 20.80 15.28 -27.16
N ASP A 84 20.12 14.21 -27.47
CA ASP A 84 20.53 12.90 -27.00
C ASP A 84 21.85 12.49 -27.67
N ALA A 85 22.70 11.82 -26.93
CA ALA A 85 23.96 11.25 -27.40
C ALA A 85 24.37 10.09 -26.50
N PRO A 86 25.24 9.17 -26.94
CA PRO A 86 25.67 8.06 -26.11
C PRO A 86 26.27 8.45 -24.76
N ASP A 87 26.90 9.60 -24.66
CA ASP A 87 27.55 10.14 -23.46
C ASP A 87 26.54 10.73 -22.43
N VAL A 88 25.33 11.06 -22.85
CA VAL A 88 24.24 11.49 -21.92
C VAL A 88 23.29 10.34 -21.57
N CYS A 89 23.51 9.14 -22.10
CA CYS A 89 22.71 7.97 -21.77
C CYS A 89 22.93 7.57 -20.30
N PRO A 90 21.88 7.47 -19.47
CA PRO A 90 22.00 7.06 -18.07
C PRO A 90 22.67 5.69 -17.91
N VAL A 91 23.59 5.60 -16.95
CA VAL A 91 24.27 4.34 -16.64
C VAL A 91 23.27 3.32 -16.08
N GLY A 92 23.27 2.12 -16.61
CA GLY A 92 22.37 1.04 -16.18
C GLY A 92 21.02 1.03 -16.89
N LEU A 93 20.77 1.95 -17.82
CA LEU A 93 19.55 1.94 -18.62
C LEU A 93 19.44 0.62 -19.42
N PRO A 94 18.26 -0.06 -19.43
CA PRO A 94 18.05 -1.27 -20.20
C PRO A 94 18.46 -1.11 -21.66
N ALA A 95 19.06 -2.15 -22.24
CA ALA A 95 19.61 -2.11 -23.60
C ALA A 95 18.55 -1.78 -24.67
N CYS A 96 17.29 -2.13 -24.44
CA CYS A 96 16.18 -1.81 -25.32
C CYS A 96 15.95 -0.29 -25.48
N GLU A 97 16.28 0.52 -24.47
CA GLU A 97 16.17 1.98 -24.49
C GLU A 97 17.54 2.63 -24.77
N ALA A 98 18.62 2.14 -24.16
CA ALA A 98 19.95 2.71 -24.33
C ALA A 98 20.41 2.79 -25.81
N LYS A 99 20.03 1.84 -26.63
CA LYS A 99 20.32 1.84 -28.08
C LYS A 99 19.66 2.98 -28.87
N GLU A 100 18.66 3.64 -28.29
CA GLU A 100 17.94 4.75 -28.96
C GLU A 100 18.66 6.09 -28.80
N TYR A 101 19.72 6.18 -27.96
CA TYR A 101 20.54 7.38 -27.77
C TYR A 101 21.49 7.59 -28.96
N ARG A 102 20.95 8.13 -30.08
CA ARG A 102 21.64 8.23 -31.39
C ARG A 102 21.77 9.65 -31.90
N GLY A 103 21.39 10.67 -31.13
CA GLY A 103 21.39 12.08 -31.58
C GLY A 103 20.11 12.51 -32.29
N GLU A 104 19.10 11.65 -32.37
CA GLU A 104 17.85 11.92 -33.08
C GLU A 104 16.77 12.54 -32.16
N MET A 105 16.88 12.33 -30.88
CA MET A 105 15.92 12.76 -29.86
C MET A 105 16.51 13.85 -28.97
N ALA A 106 15.92 14.07 -27.83
CA ALA A 106 16.39 15.00 -26.80
C ALA A 106 16.32 14.34 -25.45
N PHE A 107 17.33 14.63 -24.64
CA PHE A 107 17.39 14.31 -23.23
C PHE A 107 16.95 15.54 -22.43
N TYR A 108 15.85 15.42 -21.67
CA TYR A 108 15.26 16.50 -20.91
C TYR A 108 15.79 16.51 -19.47
N ASP A 109 16.18 17.70 -19.02
CA ASP A 109 16.49 17.93 -17.61
C ASP A 109 15.17 18.10 -16.84
N LEU A 110 14.82 17.06 -16.08
CA LEU A 110 13.59 16.98 -15.28
C LEU A 110 13.95 17.03 -13.79
N GLU A 111 13.29 17.88 -13.06
CA GLU A 111 13.39 17.98 -11.61
C GLU A 111 12.11 17.43 -10.97
N TYR A 112 12.23 16.40 -10.11
CA TYR A 112 11.08 15.91 -9.34
C TYR A 112 10.55 17.02 -8.43
N VAL A 113 9.23 17.19 -8.38
CA VAL A 113 8.56 18.12 -7.48
C VAL A 113 7.47 17.39 -6.68
N ASP A 114 7.45 17.60 -5.38
CA ASP A 114 6.60 16.88 -4.42
C ASP A 114 5.15 17.38 -4.33
N LEU A 115 4.76 18.33 -5.19
CA LEU A 115 3.42 18.94 -5.19
C LEU A 115 2.26 17.94 -5.24
N LEU A 116 2.47 16.79 -5.86
CA LEU A 116 1.48 15.73 -5.99
C LEU A 116 1.83 14.46 -5.22
N LYS A 117 2.82 14.50 -4.33
CA LYS A 117 3.35 13.34 -3.60
C LYS A 117 2.27 12.54 -2.86
N GLU A 118 1.31 13.21 -2.23
CA GLU A 118 0.19 12.53 -1.51
C GLU A 118 -0.69 11.68 -2.43
N TYR A 119 -0.71 11.99 -3.74
CA TYR A 119 -1.53 11.33 -4.75
C TYR A 119 -0.76 10.28 -5.55
N GLU A 120 0.58 10.26 -5.50
CA GLU A 120 1.41 9.31 -6.23
C GLU A 120 1.10 7.87 -5.81
N GLY A 121 0.93 6.99 -6.79
CA GLY A 121 0.52 5.60 -6.60
C GLY A 121 -0.94 5.40 -6.16
N LYS A 122 -1.70 6.48 -5.90
CA LYS A 122 -3.07 6.42 -5.34
C LYS A 122 -4.13 6.96 -6.28
N LEU A 123 -3.86 8.09 -6.96
CA LEU A 123 -4.84 8.77 -7.79
C LEU A 123 -4.89 8.14 -9.18
N VAL A 124 -6.08 7.71 -9.61
CA VAL A 124 -6.36 7.14 -10.92
C VAL A 124 -7.31 8.05 -11.68
N ILE A 125 -6.98 8.32 -12.93
CA ILE A 125 -7.83 9.09 -13.85
C ILE A 125 -8.32 8.22 -14.99
N ASP A 126 -9.46 8.58 -15.58
CA ASP A 126 -9.83 8.10 -16.90
C ASP A 126 -9.07 8.91 -17.97
N TRP A 127 -8.16 8.23 -18.66
CA TRP A 127 -7.34 8.84 -19.72
C TRP A 127 -8.18 9.26 -20.93
N GLY A 128 -9.37 8.66 -21.07
CA GLY A 128 -10.30 8.85 -22.18
C GLY A 128 -10.13 7.83 -23.30
N LYS A 129 -11.00 7.90 -24.30
CA LYS A 129 -11.19 6.86 -25.32
C LYS A 129 -9.95 6.53 -26.18
N SER A 130 -8.98 7.43 -26.29
CA SER A 130 -7.77 7.23 -27.10
C SER A 130 -6.52 7.04 -26.27
N THR A 131 -6.26 5.82 -25.83
CA THR A 131 -5.01 5.44 -25.14
C THR A 131 -3.79 5.48 -26.05
N ARG A 132 -3.97 5.51 -27.39
CA ARG A 132 -2.89 5.73 -28.36
C ARG A 132 -2.28 7.14 -28.23
N MET A 133 -3.06 8.12 -27.77
CA MET A 133 -2.56 9.45 -27.43
C MET A 133 -1.95 9.42 -26.04
N TRP A 134 -0.75 8.91 -25.93
CA TRP A 134 -0.04 8.68 -24.69
C TRP A 134 0.40 9.98 -23.97
N HIS A 135 0.31 11.15 -24.63
CA HIS A 135 0.49 12.44 -23.99
C HIS A 135 -0.67 13.40 -24.35
N GLN A 136 -1.10 14.20 -23.40
CA GLN A 136 -2.21 15.14 -23.55
C GLN A 136 -1.96 16.42 -22.77
N LYS A 137 -2.78 17.43 -23.02
CA LYS A 137 -2.80 18.69 -22.25
C LYS A 137 -3.63 18.49 -20.99
N ALA A 138 -3.19 19.04 -19.86
CA ALA A 138 -3.93 18.95 -18.60
C ALA A 138 -5.19 19.81 -18.54
N VAL A 139 -5.39 20.71 -19.51
CA VAL A 139 -6.63 21.48 -19.70
C VAL A 139 -7.80 20.62 -20.20
N THR A 140 -7.52 19.41 -20.70
CA THR A 140 -8.57 18.46 -21.06
C THR A 140 -9.02 17.72 -19.80
N ASP A 141 -10.30 17.80 -19.48
CA ASP A 141 -10.85 17.13 -18.30
C ASP A 141 -10.49 15.64 -18.24
N LYS A 142 -9.98 15.26 -17.10
CA LYS A 142 -9.63 13.89 -16.74
C LYS A 142 -10.36 13.52 -15.47
N PRO A 143 -11.51 12.82 -15.57
CA PRO A 143 -12.25 12.40 -14.40
C PRO A 143 -11.36 11.55 -13.47
N ILE A 144 -11.37 11.88 -12.17
CA ILE A 144 -10.76 11.05 -11.15
C ILE A 144 -11.73 9.91 -10.85
N VAL A 145 -11.26 8.67 -11.00
CA VAL A 145 -12.06 7.46 -10.80
C VAL A 145 -11.76 6.79 -9.46
N GLU A 146 -10.55 7.00 -8.95
CA GLU A 146 -10.11 6.41 -7.69
C GLU A 146 -9.02 7.27 -7.05
N ILE A 147 -9.01 7.32 -5.70
CA ILE A 147 -7.87 7.76 -4.89
C ILE A 147 -7.66 6.71 -3.81
N ALA A 148 -6.93 5.64 -4.16
CA ALA A 148 -6.61 4.55 -3.25
C ALA A 148 -5.25 3.94 -3.59
N SER A 149 -4.53 3.45 -2.60
CA SER A 149 -3.26 2.75 -2.81
C SER A 149 -3.49 1.47 -3.61
N LYS A 150 -2.69 1.25 -4.67
CA LYS A 150 -2.77 0.03 -5.49
C LYS A 150 -2.42 -1.23 -4.70
N ASN A 151 -1.60 -1.06 -3.67
CA ASN A 151 -1.12 -2.16 -2.83
C ASN A 151 -2.04 -2.46 -1.66
N GLN A 152 -3.22 -1.79 -1.56
CA GLN A 152 -4.17 -2.14 -0.51
C GLN A 152 -4.56 -3.62 -0.62
N LYS A 153 -4.10 -4.39 0.35
CA LYS A 153 -4.45 -5.81 0.44
C LYS A 153 -5.91 -5.92 0.88
N PRO A 154 -6.78 -6.63 0.13
CA PRO A 154 -8.17 -6.80 0.51
C PRO A 154 -8.25 -7.56 1.84
N PHE A 155 -9.14 -7.14 2.74
CA PHE A 155 -9.36 -7.87 3.99
C PHE A 155 -10.04 -9.21 3.71
N VAL A 156 -9.45 -10.29 4.19
CA VAL A 156 -9.89 -11.67 3.91
C VAL A 156 -11.15 -12.10 4.67
N GLY A 157 -11.66 -11.24 5.56
CA GLY A 157 -12.74 -11.58 6.48
C GLY A 157 -12.23 -12.25 7.76
N PHE A 158 -13.01 -12.11 8.85
CA PHE A 158 -12.61 -12.63 10.16
C PHE A 158 -12.61 -14.16 10.23
N GLU A 159 -13.45 -14.82 9.44
CA GLU A 159 -13.57 -16.28 9.42
C GLU A 159 -12.33 -16.97 8.84
N SER A 160 -11.65 -16.27 7.93
CA SER A 160 -10.42 -16.75 7.27
C SER A 160 -9.16 -16.08 7.85
N LEU A 161 -9.29 -15.28 8.90
CA LEU A 161 -8.17 -14.52 9.47
C LEU A 161 -7.26 -15.43 10.29
N ILE A 162 -6.13 -15.74 9.71
CA ILE A 162 -5.02 -16.45 10.35
C ILE A 162 -3.74 -15.71 9.99
N LEU A 163 -2.99 -15.26 11.00
CA LEU A 163 -1.74 -14.52 10.85
C LEU A 163 -0.64 -15.16 11.69
N SER A 164 0.55 -15.29 11.13
CA SER A 164 1.76 -15.42 11.93
C SER A 164 2.03 -14.11 12.69
N PHE A 165 2.95 -14.15 13.66
CA PHE A 165 3.36 -12.94 14.37
C PHE A 165 3.99 -11.89 13.45
N ASP A 166 4.76 -12.33 12.44
CA ASP A 166 5.39 -11.43 11.49
C ASP A 166 4.37 -10.76 10.56
N GLU A 167 3.38 -11.51 10.09
CA GLU A 167 2.25 -10.96 9.32
C GLU A 167 1.41 -10.00 10.15
N LEU A 168 1.18 -10.31 11.44
CA LEU A 168 0.50 -9.40 12.37
C LEU A 168 1.26 -8.07 12.50
N LYS A 169 2.58 -8.12 12.65
CA LYS A 169 3.42 -6.91 12.68
C LYS A 169 3.30 -6.11 11.39
N GLU A 170 3.38 -6.76 10.23
CA GLU A 170 3.21 -6.10 8.94
C GLU A 170 1.85 -5.40 8.83
N VAL A 171 0.76 -6.07 9.23
CA VAL A 171 -0.60 -5.49 9.25
C VAL A 171 -0.67 -4.25 10.14
N ILE A 172 0.02 -4.25 11.28
CA ILE A 172 -0.02 -3.14 12.25
C ILE A 172 0.88 -1.98 11.84
N GLU A 173 2.08 -2.26 11.34
CA GLU A 173 3.10 -1.26 11.05
C GLU A 173 2.90 -0.59 9.66
N ASN A 174 2.23 -1.24 8.72
CA ASN A 174 1.99 -0.74 7.37
C ASN A 174 0.52 -0.34 7.16
N ASP A 175 0.17 0.86 7.61
CA ASP A 175 -1.18 1.43 7.50
C ASP A 175 -1.59 1.75 6.05
N THR A 176 -0.65 1.87 5.14
CA THR A 176 -0.91 2.17 3.73
C THR A 176 -1.52 0.95 3.02
N ASP A 177 -0.88 -0.20 3.13
CA ASP A 177 -1.28 -1.41 2.41
C ASP A 177 -2.38 -2.17 3.15
N TYR A 178 -2.43 -2.09 4.47
CA TYR A 178 -3.37 -2.80 5.32
C TYR A 178 -4.49 -1.92 5.93
N LYS A 179 -4.75 -0.74 5.34
CA LYS A 179 -5.80 0.17 5.84
C LYS A 179 -7.17 -0.49 6.00
N LEU A 180 -7.55 -1.36 5.05
CA LEU A 180 -8.83 -2.10 5.12
C LEU A 180 -8.83 -3.10 6.28
N TRP A 181 -7.71 -3.79 6.52
CA TRP A 181 -7.53 -4.70 7.65
C TRP A 181 -7.65 -3.99 8.99
N GLN A 182 -6.89 -2.91 9.16
CA GLN A 182 -6.90 -2.12 10.39
C GLN A 182 -8.29 -1.53 10.67
N THR A 183 -8.99 -1.04 9.62
CA THR A 183 -10.34 -0.52 9.74
C THR A 183 -11.32 -1.62 10.18
N ALA A 184 -11.26 -2.81 9.57
CA ALA A 184 -12.09 -3.95 9.95
C ALA A 184 -11.80 -4.40 11.39
N MET A 185 -10.53 -4.61 11.74
CA MET A 185 -10.12 -5.09 13.06
C MET A 185 -10.44 -4.09 14.18
N SER A 186 -10.37 -2.79 13.94
CA SER A 186 -10.75 -1.76 14.92
C SER A 186 -12.26 -1.66 15.11
N SER A 187 -13.06 -2.09 14.15
CA SER A 187 -14.53 -1.96 14.17
C SER A 187 -15.25 -3.02 15.00
N VAL A 188 -14.57 -4.08 15.46
CA VAL A 188 -15.18 -5.21 16.17
C VAL A 188 -14.47 -5.51 17.49
N ASN A 189 -15.23 -6.08 18.45
CA ASN A 189 -14.66 -6.88 19.51
C ASN A 189 -14.56 -8.33 19.05
N ALA A 190 -13.71 -9.13 19.66
CA ALA A 190 -13.56 -10.53 19.29
C ALA A 190 -13.06 -11.40 20.45
N VAL A 191 -13.38 -12.68 20.38
CA VAL A 191 -12.62 -13.72 21.08
C VAL A 191 -11.64 -14.31 20.05
N TYR A 192 -10.38 -14.41 20.44
CA TYR A 192 -9.29 -14.85 19.57
C TYR A 192 -8.48 -15.97 20.19
N LEU A 193 -7.76 -16.69 19.34
CA LEU A 193 -6.86 -17.78 19.71
C LEU A 193 -5.43 -17.42 19.26
N ILE A 194 -4.48 -17.63 20.16
CA ILE A 194 -3.05 -17.66 19.86
C ILE A 194 -2.57 -19.08 20.07
N VAL A 195 -1.81 -19.61 19.11
CA VAL A 195 -1.21 -20.94 19.17
C VAL A 195 0.30 -20.81 18.96
N ASP A 196 1.08 -21.42 19.84
CA ASP A 196 2.47 -21.72 19.56
C ASP A 196 2.49 -22.95 18.63
N THR A 197 2.82 -22.73 17.36
CA THR A 197 2.76 -23.77 16.32
C THR A 197 3.82 -24.87 16.50
N LYS A 198 4.83 -24.59 17.34
CA LYS A 198 5.92 -25.52 17.63
C LYS A 198 5.55 -26.49 18.75
N THR A 199 4.85 -26.02 19.79
CA THR A 199 4.48 -26.82 20.95
C THR A 199 3.02 -27.26 20.95
N GLY A 200 2.15 -26.53 20.27
CA GLY A 200 0.71 -26.69 20.29
C GLY A 200 0.03 -26.01 21.47
N ASP A 201 0.77 -25.26 22.28
CA ASP A 201 0.22 -24.51 23.40
C ASP A 201 -0.73 -23.41 22.93
N ARG A 202 -1.83 -23.21 23.64
CA ARG A 202 -2.94 -22.35 23.23
C ARG A 202 -3.28 -21.34 24.30
N TYR A 203 -3.57 -20.14 23.83
CA TYR A 203 -4.09 -19.03 24.62
C TYR A 203 -5.36 -18.47 23.99
N VAL A 204 -6.43 -18.35 24.74
CA VAL A 204 -7.68 -17.67 24.34
C VAL A 204 -7.78 -16.34 25.06
N GLY A 205 -8.04 -15.27 24.33
CA GLY A 205 -8.29 -13.97 24.88
C GLY A 205 -9.47 -13.28 24.22
N SER A 206 -9.86 -12.12 24.74
CA SER A 206 -10.94 -11.30 24.20
C SER A 206 -10.59 -9.82 24.18
N THR A 207 -11.30 -9.07 23.34
CA THR A 207 -11.15 -7.62 23.22
C THR A 207 -12.44 -6.90 23.60
N TYR A 208 -12.32 -5.81 24.34
CA TYR A 208 -13.43 -4.94 24.72
C TYR A 208 -13.05 -3.43 24.76
N GLY A 209 -11.94 -3.08 24.14
CA GLY A 209 -11.45 -1.70 24.07
C GLY A 209 -12.03 -0.90 22.91
N TYR A 210 -11.75 0.41 22.89
CA TYR A 210 -12.19 1.32 21.82
C TYR A 210 -11.69 0.88 20.44
N ASP A 211 -10.42 0.47 20.34
CA ASP A 211 -9.80 0.03 19.10
C ASP A 211 -9.99 -1.48 18.82
N GLY A 212 -10.86 -2.15 19.57
CA GLY A 212 -11.27 -3.54 19.34
C GLY A 212 -10.13 -4.53 19.20
N LEU A 213 -10.22 -5.37 18.18
CA LEU A 213 -9.21 -6.38 17.90
C LEU A 213 -7.86 -5.77 17.56
N LEU A 214 -7.85 -4.71 16.74
CA LEU A 214 -6.61 -4.01 16.34
C LEU A 214 -5.85 -3.49 17.57
N GLY A 215 -6.54 -2.81 18.49
CA GLY A 215 -5.90 -2.21 19.66
C GLY A 215 -5.18 -3.23 20.52
N LEU A 216 -5.81 -4.38 20.80
CA LEU A 216 -5.16 -5.40 21.62
C LEU A 216 -4.05 -6.14 20.86
N TRP A 217 -4.25 -6.46 19.59
CA TRP A 217 -3.23 -7.14 18.80
C TRP A 217 -2.01 -6.26 18.55
N SER A 218 -2.19 -4.92 18.51
CA SER A 218 -1.06 -3.97 18.51
C SER A 218 -0.20 -4.08 19.78
N VAL A 219 -0.81 -4.38 20.94
CA VAL A 219 -0.06 -4.59 22.19
C VAL A 219 0.84 -5.83 22.09
N TYR A 220 0.39 -6.90 21.46
CA TYR A 220 1.23 -8.08 21.22
C TYR A 220 2.42 -7.74 20.30
N ALA A 221 2.21 -6.98 19.24
CA ALA A 221 3.27 -6.59 18.31
C ALA A 221 4.39 -5.78 18.96
N VAL A 222 4.04 -4.87 19.92
CA VAL A 222 5.01 -3.97 20.57
C VAL A 222 5.62 -4.52 21.84
N THR A 223 5.00 -5.53 22.49
CA THR A 223 5.46 -6.08 23.78
C THR A 223 6.33 -7.33 23.64
N GLY A 224 6.76 -7.69 22.43
CA GLY A 224 7.48 -8.93 22.21
C GLY A 224 6.57 -10.15 22.39
N CYS A 225 5.40 -10.10 21.74
CA CYS A 225 4.41 -11.16 21.56
C CYS A 225 3.62 -11.65 22.81
N HIS A 226 3.88 -11.12 24.00
CA HIS A 226 3.18 -11.60 25.21
C HIS A 226 1.93 -10.78 25.58
N GLY A 227 1.69 -9.60 24.97
CA GLY A 227 0.51 -8.78 25.23
C GLY A 227 0.30 -8.40 26.71
N ASN A 228 1.37 -8.36 27.51
CA ASN A 228 1.35 -8.19 28.97
C ASN A 228 0.58 -9.28 29.75
N ASN A 229 0.35 -10.43 29.10
CA ASN A 229 -0.34 -11.56 29.71
C ASN A 229 0.63 -12.46 30.50
N LYS A 230 0.26 -12.80 31.76
CA LYS A 230 1.14 -13.60 32.64
C LYS A 230 1.49 -14.96 32.08
N GLY A 231 0.51 -15.70 31.55
CA GLY A 231 0.74 -17.01 30.97
C GLY A 231 1.65 -16.96 29.76
N MET A 232 1.47 -15.96 28.88
CA MET A 232 2.34 -15.73 27.73
C MET A 232 3.76 -15.32 28.15
N ILE A 233 3.90 -14.42 29.15
CA ILE A 233 5.20 -14.03 29.70
C ILE A 233 5.95 -15.26 30.23
N GLU A 234 5.30 -16.10 31.02
CA GLU A 234 5.91 -17.32 31.55
C GLU A 234 6.32 -18.30 30.46
N HIS A 235 5.49 -18.46 29.42
CA HIS A 235 5.77 -19.28 28.26
C HIS A 235 7.05 -18.84 27.52
N PHE A 236 7.19 -17.55 27.26
CA PHE A 236 8.38 -17.00 26.57
C PHE A 236 9.62 -16.88 27.46
N ASN A 237 9.48 -16.94 28.78
CA ASN A 237 10.62 -17.04 29.70
C ASN A 237 11.25 -18.45 29.73
N THR A 238 10.60 -19.45 29.13
CA THR A 238 11.16 -20.80 28.96
C THR A 238 12.02 -20.89 27.69
N PRO A 239 13.13 -21.64 27.69
CA PRO A 239 13.99 -21.78 26.51
C PRO A 239 13.23 -22.39 25.32
N ASN A 240 13.64 -22.01 24.10
CA ASN A 240 13.17 -22.56 22.83
C ASN A 240 11.78 -22.09 22.35
N HIS A 241 11.20 -21.04 22.92
CA HIS A 241 9.98 -20.38 22.41
C HIS A 241 10.35 -19.09 21.68
N SER A 242 9.68 -18.84 20.55
CA SER A 242 9.90 -17.65 19.72
C SER A 242 8.56 -17.01 19.34
N CYS A 243 8.53 -15.69 19.27
CA CYS A 243 7.37 -14.97 18.72
C CYS A 243 7.03 -15.41 17.30
N HIS A 244 8.03 -15.78 16.52
CA HIS A 244 7.84 -16.25 15.14
C HIS A 244 7.08 -17.59 15.04
N ASP A 245 6.99 -18.34 16.15
CA ASP A 245 6.23 -19.58 16.22
C ASP A 245 4.74 -19.34 16.53
N LEU A 246 4.33 -18.08 16.79
CA LEU A 246 2.94 -17.76 17.11
C LEU A 246 2.06 -17.59 15.88
N GLN A 247 0.86 -18.13 15.97
CA GLN A 247 -0.24 -17.95 15.05
C GLN A 247 -1.43 -17.31 15.76
N PHE A 248 -2.00 -16.28 15.16
CA PHE A 248 -3.15 -15.51 15.63
C PHE A 248 -4.37 -15.82 14.77
N SER A 249 -5.51 -16.08 15.38
CA SER A 249 -6.77 -16.31 14.66
C SER A 249 -7.98 -15.82 15.45
N VAL A 250 -9.09 -15.55 14.76
CA VAL A 250 -10.35 -15.13 15.39
C VAL A 250 -11.26 -16.31 15.56
N LEU A 251 -11.74 -16.53 16.81
CA LEU A 251 -12.70 -17.59 17.14
C LEU A 251 -14.14 -17.09 16.97
N GLN A 252 -14.40 -15.84 17.39
CA GLN A 252 -15.74 -15.28 17.33
C GLN A 252 -15.69 -13.74 17.28
N VAL A 253 -16.36 -13.17 16.29
CA VAL A 253 -16.58 -11.72 16.20
C VAL A 253 -17.72 -11.32 17.13
N LEU A 254 -17.55 -10.22 17.84
CA LEU A 254 -18.51 -9.66 18.78
C LEU A 254 -18.78 -8.19 18.44
N SER A 255 -20.03 -7.77 18.64
CA SER A 255 -20.42 -6.37 18.44
C SER A 255 -19.73 -5.46 19.46
N LYS A 256 -19.40 -4.23 19.05
CA LYS A 256 -18.98 -3.16 19.98
C LYS A 256 -20.03 -2.79 21.03
N ALA A 257 -21.29 -3.11 20.78
CA ALA A 257 -22.40 -2.81 21.69
C ALA A 257 -22.59 -3.85 22.82
N ILE A 258 -21.88 -5.00 22.74
CA ILE A 258 -21.97 -6.05 23.77
C ILE A 258 -21.24 -5.62 25.05
N SER A 259 -21.76 -5.99 26.23
CA SER A 259 -21.12 -5.62 27.48
C SER A 259 -19.83 -6.40 27.73
N LYS A 260 -18.94 -5.85 28.54
CA LYS A 260 -17.68 -6.51 28.92
C LYS A 260 -17.93 -7.86 29.60
N GLU A 261 -18.94 -7.95 30.44
CA GLU A 261 -19.31 -9.18 31.14
C GLU A 261 -19.70 -10.28 30.16
N GLN A 262 -20.53 -9.94 29.17
CA GLN A 262 -20.93 -10.85 28.12
C GLN A 262 -19.74 -11.32 27.26
N ILE A 263 -18.77 -10.42 26.97
CA ILE A 263 -17.55 -10.79 26.26
C ILE A 263 -16.73 -11.82 27.06
N ILE A 264 -16.59 -11.58 28.38
CA ILE A 264 -15.87 -12.48 29.30
C ILE A 264 -16.56 -13.85 29.39
N ASP A 265 -17.89 -13.89 29.37
CA ASP A 265 -18.65 -15.15 29.37
C ASP A 265 -18.37 -15.97 28.08
N VAL A 266 -18.35 -15.31 26.91
CA VAL A 266 -18.00 -15.94 25.63
C VAL A 266 -16.55 -16.42 25.62
N GLU A 267 -15.62 -15.60 26.11
CA GLU A 267 -14.20 -15.97 26.25
C GLU A 267 -14.05 -17.21 27.14
N THR A 268 -14.72 -17.23 28.31
CA THR A 268 -14.70 -18.35 29.24
C THR A 268 -15.25 -19.64 28.59
N LEU A 269 -16.31 -19.52 27.79
CA LEU A 269 -16.85 -20.65 27.04
C LEU A 269 -15.83 -21.23 26.05
N TRP A 270 -15.11 -20.35 25.30
CA TRP A 270 -14.06 -20.78 24.37
C TRP A 270 -12.86 -21.41 25.08
N LYS A 271 -12.44 -20.85 26.23
CA LYS A 271 -11.38 -21.45 27.07
C LYS A 271 -11.73 -22.89 27.48
N LYS A 272 -12.97 -23.13 27.88
CA LYS A 272 -13.46 -24.46 28.24
C LYS A 272 -13.50 -25.41 27.02
N LYS A 273 -14.03 -24.93 25.90
CA LYS A 273 -14.13 -25.74 24.66
C LYS A 273 -12.76 -26.20 24.14
N LEU A 274 -11.76 -25.31 24.23
CA LEU A 274 -10.42 -25.54 23.68
C LEU A 274 -9.42 -26.05 24.73
N LEU A 275 -9.85 -26.25 25.98
CA LEU A 275 -9.02 -26.71 27.11
C LEU A 275 -7.76 -25.86 27.27
N THR A 276 -7.90 -24.51 27.25
CA THR A 276 -6.74 -23.60 27.28
C THR A 276 -6.33 -23.19 28.68
N TYR A 277 -7.02 -23.64 29.73
CA TYR A 277 -6.58 -23.47 31.11
C TYR A 277 -5.43 -24.40 31.45
N GLU A 278 -4.54 -23.95 32.35
CA GLU A 278 -3.49 -24.80 32.92
C GLU A 278 -4.06 -26.10 33.49
N PRO A 279 -3.36 -27.23 33.33
CA PRO A 279 -2.04 -27.43 32.70
C PRO A 279 -2.09 -27.69 31.18
N PHE A 280 -3.25 -27.56 30.52
CA PHE A 280 -3.46 -27.94 29.12
C PHE A 280 -3.24 -26.77 28.13
N GLY A 281 -3.05 -25.56 28.62
CA GLY A 281 -2.81 -24.36 27.83
C GLY A 281 -2.32 -23.20 28.69
N LEU A 282 -2.26 -22.00 28.11
CA LEU A 282 -1.58 -20.84 28.67
C LEU A 282 -2.51 -19.90 29.48
N ASN A 283 -3.82 -20.17 29.54
CA ASN A 283 -4.71 -19.37 30.33
C ASN A 283 -4.60 -19.73 31.83
N LYS A 284 -4.36 -18.71 32.65
CA LYS A 284 -4.45 -18.86 34.11
C LYS A 284 -5.93 -18.92 34.56
N SER A 285 -6.20 -19.67 35.59
CA SER A 285 -7.54 -19.79 36.22
C SER A 285 -7.94 -18.51 36.98
#